data_c8ff14bb5b2249951d694d3dfa9012bc
#
_entry.id   c8ff14bb5b2249951d694d3dfa9012bc
#
_cell.length_a   1.000
_cell.length_b   1.000
_cell.length_c   1.000
_cell.angle_alpha   90.00
_cell.angle_beta   90.00
_cell.angle_gamma   90.00
#
_symmetry.space_group_name_H-M   'P 1'
#
loop_
_entity.id
_entity.type
_entity.pdbx_description
1 polymer ?
#
loop_
_entity_poly.entity_id
_entity_poly.type
_entity_poly.pdbx_seq_one_letter_code
_entity_poly.pdbx_strand_id
1 'polypeptide(L)'
;RFFPHADKYEIIRNFKKPDNFSYNTYFTYPKGGAIEYVNSLYRRVDPKKVSLREELISIDKRKKTAITNKREIKYERLISSIPLPILMNKAKIKYDKNIYSWNKVLVFNLGFNKKGNDKINNWVYFPEKKYSFYRIGYYDNIFNDNRLSLYVELGFANNRNIDSNKYLELVIKDLKKAGIIDNHKLISHVSIIMDPAYVHINKESESDKIRVKNELQKHNIFSIGRYGDWKYCSI
;
A
#
# COMPACT_ATOMS: atom_id res chain seq x y z
N ARG A 1 -11.21 7.91 -0.75
CA ARG A 1 -10.06 8.82 -0.80
C ARG A 1 -9.89 9.43 0.57
N PHE A 2 -8.75 9.23 1.18
CA PHE A 2 -8.41 9.88 2.43
C PHE A 2 -7.80 11.24 2.08
N PHE A 3 -8.58 12.30 2.29
CA PHE A 3 -8.02 13.65 2.33
C PHE A 3 -7.72 13.98 3.79
N PRO A 4 -6.62 14.68 4.09
CA PRO A 4 -6.41 15.26 5.41
C PRO A 4 -7.65 16.08 5.79
N HIS A 5 -7.98 16.09 7.06
CA HIS A 5 -9.11 16.91 7.56
C HIS A 5 -8.82 18.37 7.19
N ALA A 6 -9.53 18.89 6.21
CA ALA A 6 -9.36 20.26 5.79
C ALA A 6 -10.27 21.15 6.65
N ASP A 7 -9.70 21.80 7.66
CA ASP A 7 -10.38 22.86 8.37
C ASP A 7 -10.60 24.05 7.43
N LYS A 8 -11.85 24.54 7.35
CA LYS A 8 -12.18 25.67 6.46
C LYS A 8 -11.40 26.94 6.78
N TYR A 9 -11.05 27.16 8.04
CA TYR A 9 -10.26 28.32 8.46
C TYR A 9 -8.78 28.18 8.08
N GLU A 10 -8.23 26.96 8.11
CA GLU A 10 -6.90 26.68 7.58
C GLU A 10 -6.82 26.88 6.07
N ILE A 11 -7.85 26.43 5.33
CA ILE A 11 -7.93 26.68 3.90
C ILE A 11 -7.94 28.18 3.62
N ILE A 12 -8.78 28.96 4.28
CA ILE A 12 -8.87 30.41 4.11
C ILE A 12 -7.56 31.11 4.49
N ARG A 13 -6.93 30.68 5.58
CA ARG A 13 -5.63 31.20 6.02
C ARG A 13 -4.54 30.93 4.99
N ASN A 14 -4.49 29.73 4.42
CA ASN A 14 -3.52 29.32 3.42
C ASN A 14 -3.68 30.04 2.08
N PHE A 15 -4.89 30.51 1.73
CA PHE A 15 -5.08 31.43 0.59
C PHE A 15 -4.42 32.79 0.80
N LYS A 16 -4.32 33.26 2.05
CA LYS A 16 -3.74 34.58 2.39
C LYS A 16 -2.25 34.48 2.73
N LYS A 17 -1.80 33.34 3.23
CA LYS A 17 -0.43 33.07 3.64
C LYS A 17 -0.19 31.56 3.53
N PRO A 18 0.42 31.07 2.44
CA PRO A 18 0.73 29.65 2.31
C PRO A 18 1.82 29.27 3.32
N ASP A 19 1.42 29.03 4.57
CA ASP A 19 2.26 28.33 5.52
C ASP A 19 2.17 26.85 5.13
N ASN A 20 3.27 26.31 4.65
CA ASN A 20 3.38 24.89 4.26
C ASN A 20 3.32 23.93 5.46
N PHE A 21 2.47 24.20 6.46
CA PHE A 21 2.25 23.32 7.60
C PHE A 21 1.15 22.29 7.30
N SER A 22 1.37 21.45 6.30
CA SER A 22 0.54 20.26 6.10
C SER A 22 1.19 19.07 6.80
N TYR A 23 0.39 18.03 7.04
CA TYR A 23 0.81 16.77 7.66
C TYR A 23 2.10 16.16 7.06
N ASN A 24 2.41 16.44 5.80
CA ASN A 24 3.58 15.91 5.10
C ASN A 24 4.54 17.01 4.60
N THR A 25 4.60 18.15 5.27
CA THR A 25 5.49 19.25 4.87
C THR A 25 6.96 18.86 4.94
N TYR A 26 7.31 18.09 5.97
CA TYR A 26 8.65 17.53 6.15
C TYR A 26 8.56 16.02 6.30
N PHE A 27 9.45 15.32 5.64
CA PHE A 27 9.61 13.87 5.79
C PHE A 27 11.08 13.50 5.63
N THR A 28 11.46 12.38 6.21
CA THR A 28 12.77 11.77 5.99
C THR A 28 12.61 10.58 5.07
N TYR A 29 13.58 10.38 4.19
CA TYR A 29 13.59 9.23 3.29
C TYR A 29 14.95 8.53 3.37
N PRO A 30 15.02 7.21 3.53
CA PRO A 30 16.30 6.51 3.64
C PRO A 30 17.14 6.66 2.37
N LYS A 31 18.40 7.00 2.50
CA LYS A 31 19.35 6.95 1.40
C LYS A 31 19.46 5.50 0.93
N GLY A 32 19.16 5.25 -0.34
CA GLY A 32 19.07 3.88 -0.88
C GLY A 32 17.64 3.33 -1.00
N GLY A 33 16.61 4.12 -0.59
CA GLY A 33 15.20 3.78 -0.77
C GLY A 33 14.54 3.20 0.47
N ALA A 34 13.22 3.10 0.43
CA ALA A 34 12.40 2.61 1.55
C ALA A 34 12.78 1.18 2.00
N ILE A 35 13.39 0.39 1.12
CA ILE A 35 13.86 -0.96 1.43
C ILE A 35 14.90 -0.98 2.55
N GLU A 36 15.66 0.10 2.72
CA GLU A 36 16.68 0.18 3.78
C GLU A 36 16.07 0.17 5.18
N TYR A 37 14.85 0.68 5.33
CA TYR A 37 14.11 0.53 6.58
C TYR A 37 13.84 -0.95 6.90
N VAL A 38 13.37 -1.71 5.93
CA VAL A 38 13.10 -3.16 6.08
C VAL A 38 14.41 -3.93 6.31
N ASN A 39 15.44 -3.63 5.54
CA ASN A 39 16.77 -4.25 5.68
C ASN A 39 17.38 -4.00 7.07
N SER A 40 17.18 -2.79 7.62
CA SER A 40 17.66 -2.44 8.96
C SER A 40 16.99 -3.27 10.06
N LEU A 41 15.70 -3.56 9.93
CA LEU A 41 14.97 -4.45 10.82
C LEU A 41 15.41 -5.91 10.63
N TYR A 42 15.52 -6.35 9.38
CA TYR A 42 15.90 -7.72 9.04
C TYR A 42 17.29 -8.10 9.57
N ARG A 43 18.26 -7.19 9.51
CA ARG A 43 19.62 -7.39 10.07
C ARG A 43 19.65 -7.67 11.57
N ARG A 44 18.56 -7.35 12.31
CA ARG A 44 18.43 -7.61 13.75
C ARG A 44 17.73 -8.93 14.08
N VAL A 45 17.29 -9.66 13.08
CA VAL A 45 16.62 -10.96 13.24
C VAL A 45 17.57 -12.05 12.79
N ASP A 46 17.64 -13.17 13.54
CA ASP A 46 18.39 -14.35 13.12
C ASP A 46 17.83 -14.86 11.77
N PRO A 47 18.63 -14.89 10.69
CA PRO A 47 18.17 -15.33 9.37
C PRO A 47 17.59 -16.75 9.36
N LYS A 48 18.04 -17.63 10.26
CA LYS A 48 17.51 -18.99 10.40
C LYS A 48 16.06 -19.04 10.88
N LYS A 49 15.58 -17.94 11.48
CA LYS A 49 14.20 -17.79 11.96
C LYS A 49 13.28 -17.14 10.93
N VAL A 50 13.81 -16.75 9.78
CA VAL A 50 13.03 -16.12 8.71
C VAL A 50 12.91 -17.06 7.52
N SER A 51 11.70 -17.42 7.16
CA SER A 51 11.42 -18.22 5.95
C SER A 51 10.71 -17.35 4.93
N LEU A 52 11.41 -17.07 3.83
CA LEU A 52 10.84 -16.38 2.67
C LEU A 52 10.20 -17.37 1.70
N ARG A 53 9.25 -16.89 0.88
CA ARG A 53 8.51 -17.72 -0.08
C ARG A 53 7.83 -18.91 0.62
N GLU A 54 7.34 -18.69 1.84
CA GLU A 54 6.57 -19.64 2.61
C GLU A 54 5.17 -19.07 2.84
N GLU A 55 4.19 -19.60 2.12
CA GLU A 55 2.82 -19.13 2.15
C GLU A 55 2.00 -19.91 3.17
N LEU A 56 1.24 -19.21 4.01
CA LEU A 56 0.25 -19.80 4.89
C LEU A 56 -0.92 -20.34 4.06
N ILE A 57 -1.19 -21.62 4.11
CA ILE A 57 -2.31 -22.28 3.39
C ILE A 57 -3.56 -22.34 4.27
N SER A 58 -3.42 -22.82 5.51
CA SER A 58 -4.54 -22.95 6.46
C SER A 58 -4.06 -22.96 7.91
N ILE A 59 -5.01 -22.83 8.85
CA ILE A 59 -4.74 -22.94 10.27
C ILE A 59 -5.72 -23.95 10.88
N ASP A 60 -5.18 -25.00 11.49
CA ASP A 60 -5.93 -25.86 12.41
C ASP A 60 -5.90 -25.25 13.82
N LYS A 61 -6.98 -24.55 14.15
CA LYS A 61 -7.10 -23.85 15.44
C LYS A 61 -7.11 -24.80 16.66
N ARG A 62 -7.66 -26.00 16.49
CA ARG A 62 -7.79 -26.98 17.59
C ARG A 62 -6.44 -27.59 17.92
N LYS A 63 -5.67 -27.95 16.87
CA LYS A 63 -4.32 -28.52 17.01
C LYS A 63 -3.24 -27.46 17.18
N LYS A 64 -3.59 -26.16 17.09
CA LYS A 64 -2.64 -25.04 17.08
C LYS A 64 -1.52 -25.25 16.07
N THR A 65 -1.89 -25.57 14.83
CA THR A 65 -0.96 -25.87 13.73
C THR A 65 -1.26 -24.95 12.55
N ALA A 66 -0.23 -24.24 12.10
CA ALA A 66 -0.25 -23.48 10.84
C ALA A 66 0.33 -24.36 9.73
N ILE A 67 -0.40 -24.50 8.62
CA ILE A 67 -0.01 -25.29 7.46
C ILE A 67 0.44 -24.32 6.37
N THR A 68 1.69 -24.50 5.91
CA THR A 68 2.28 -23.70 4.83
C THR A 68 2.46 -24.54 3.57
N ASN A 69 2.88 -23.91 2.47
CA ASN A 69 3.28 -24.63 1.26
C ASN A 69 4.59 -25.44 1.43
N LYS A 70 5.29 -25.34 2.58
CA LYS A 70 6.55 -26.04 2.85
C LYS A 70 6.44 -27.05 3.98
N ARG A 71 5.65 -26.78 5.02
CA ARG A 71 5.65 -27.58 6.26
C ARG A 71 4.44 -27.27 7.15
N GLU A 72 4.28 -28.09 8.19
CA GLU A 72 3.40 -27.82 9.31
C GLU A 72 4.20 -27.19 10.47
N ILE A 73 3.64 -26.15 11.08
CA ILE A 73 4.26 -25.41 12.18
C ILE A 73 3.31 -25.42 13.37
N LYS A 74 3.67 -26.11 14.45
CA LYS A 74 2.96 -26.00 15.73
C LYS A 74 3.29 -24.66 16.36
N TYR A 75 2.29 -24.00 16.96
CA TYR A 75 2.48 -22.72 17.63
C TYR A 75 1.82 -22.70 19.01
N GLU A 76 2.45 -22.00 19.94
CA GLU A 76 1.83 -21.59 21.20
C GLU A 76 1.05 -20.28 21.01
N ARG A 77 1.65 -19.34 20.30
CA ARG A 77 1.05 -18.07 19.89
C ARG A 77 1.36 -17.81 18.43
N LEU A 78 0.34 -17.43 17.68
CA LEU A 78 0.47 -17.05 16.28
C LEU A 78 0.17 -15.56 16.15
N ILE A 79 1.12 -14.78 15.66
CA ILE A 79 0.96 -13.36 15.35
C ILE A 79 0.89 -13.21 13.84
N SER A 80 -0.17 -12.56 13.35
CA SER A 80 -0.43 -12.41 11.92
C SER A 80 -0.60 -10.94 11.55
N SER A 81 0.09 -10.49 10.51
CA SER A 81 -0.09 -9.17 9.89
C SER A 81 -0.77 -9.24 8.51
N ILE A 82 -1.18 -10.45 8.06
CA ILE A 82 -1.89 -10.59 6.79
C ILE A 82 -3.28 -9.94 6.87
N PRO A 83 -3.92 -9.57 5.74
CA PRO A 83 -5.25 -8.97 5.75
C PRO A 83 -6.26 -9.82 6.53
N LEU A 84 -7.02 -9.17 7.42
CA LEU A 84 -7.95 -9.84 8.33
C LEU A 84 -8.93 -10.79 7.62
N PRO A 85 -9.56 -10.46 6.48
CA PRO A 85 -10.42 -11.40 5.76
C PRO A 85 -9.66 -12.65 5.27
N ILE A 86 -8.40 -12.52 4.88
CA ILE A 86 -7.56 -13.65 4.49
C ILE A 86 -7.27 -14.53 5.71
N LEU A 87 -6.91 -13.94 6.84
CA LEU A 87 -6.69 -14.69 8.08
C LEU A 87 -7.94 -15.45 8.51
N MET A 88 -9.12 -14.80 8.48
CA MET A 88 -10.40 -15.45 8.80
C MET A 88 -10.67 -16.66 7.92
N ASN A 89 -10.44 -16.56 6.61
CA ASN A 89 -10.58 -17.68 5.68
C ASN A 89 -9.60 -18.81 6.01
N LYS A 90 -8.32 -18.50 6.22
CA LYS A 90 -7.27 -19.49 6.57
C LYS A 90 -7.55 -20.19 7.90
N ALA A 91 -8.12 -19.47 8.88
CA ALA A 91 -8.49 -19.99 10.20
C ALA A 91 -9.93 -20.56 10.25
N LYS A 92 -10.65 -20.58 9.14
CA LYS A 92 -12.06 -21.04 9.05
C LYS A 92 -12.97 -20.36 10.08
N ILE A 93 -12.85 -19.05 10.21
CA ILE A 93 -13.74 -18.22 11.03
C ILE A 93 -14.85 -17.68 10.15
N LYS A 94 -16.10 -17.88 10.59
CA LYS A 94 -17.27 -17.34 9.87
C LYS A 94 -17.37 -15.82 10.03
N TYR A 95 -17.59 -15.13 8.93
CA TYR A 95 -17.82 -13.69 8.87
C TYR A 95 -18.66 -13.34 7.64
N ASP A 96 -19.31 -12.20 7.65
CA ASP A 96 -19.97 -11.67 6.46
C ASP A 96 -18.96 -11.00 5.54
N LYS A 97 -18.74 -11.56 4.37
CA LYS A 97 -17.79 -11.06 3.38
C LYS A 97 -18.15 -9.67 2.83
N ASN A 98 -19.44 -9.29 2.90
CA ASN A 98 -19.92 -8.05 2.32
C ASN A 98 -19.53 -6.82 3.14
N ILE A 99 -19.27 -6.99 4.44
CA ILE A 99 -18.87 -5.87 5.32
C ILE A 99 -17.40 -5.52 5.21
N TYR A 100 -16.57 -6.39 4.62
CA TYR A 100 -15.14 -6.15 4.40
C TYR A 100 -14.88 -5.82 2.94
N SER A 101 -14.67 -4.56 2.64
CA SER A 101 -14.38 -4.12 1.29
C SER A 101 -13.09 -3.28 1.22
N TRP A 102 -12.48 -3.24 0.05
CA TRP A 102 -11.22 -2.53 -0.20
C TRP A 102 -11.10 -2.16 -1.66
N ASN A 103 -10.13 -1.34 -1.98
CA ASN A 103 -9.73 -1.12 -3.37
C ASN A 103 -8.38 -1.79 -3.65
N LYS A 104 -8.10 -2.01 -4.93
CA LYS A 104 -6.78 -2.36 -5.45
C LYS A 104 -6.07 -1.12 -5.97
N VAL A 105 -4.76 -1.12 -5.92
CA VAL A 105 -3.94 -0.09 -6.57
C VAL A 105 -2.90 -0.77 -7.44
N LEU A 106 -2.89 -0.43 -8.72
CA LEU A 106 -1.79 -0.73 -9.61
C LEU A 106 -0.77 0.40 -9.49
N VAL A 107 0.45 0.05 -9.15
CA VAL A 107 1.58 0.97 -9.06
C VAL A 107 2.56 0.65 -10.16
N PHE A 108 2.91 1.64 -10.96
CA PHE A 108 4.06 1.56 -11.86
C PHE A 108 5.22 2.34 -11.25
N ASN A 109 6.40 1.72 -11.22
CA ASN A 109 7.65 2.43 -11.07
C ASN A 109 8.27 2.56 -12.46
N LEU A 110 8.52 3.79 -12.90
CA LEU A 110 8.94 4.13 -14.26
C LEU A 110 10.25 4.90 -14.24
N GLY A 111 11.23 4.46 -15.00
CA GLY A 111 12.50 5.15 -15.19
C GLY A 111 12.66 5.64 -16.62
N PHE A 112 13.05 6.89 -16.79
CA PHE A 112 13.22 7.55 -18.09
C PHE A 112 14.68 7.97 -18.33
N ASN A 113 15.01 8.26 -19.58
CA ASN A 113 16.36 8.58 -20.03
C ASN A 113 16.87 9.98 -19.63
N LYS A 114 15.99 10.91 -19.27
CA LYS A 114 16.33 12.29 -18.92
C LYS A 114 15.46 12.82 -17.78
N LYS A 115 15.84 13.94 -17.17
CA LYS A 115 15.12 14.62 -16.09
C LYS A 115 13.75 15.13 -16.57
N GLY A 116 12.75 15.09 -15.67
CA GLY A 116 11.44 15.68 -15.90
C GLY A 116 11.42 17.20 -15.76
N ASN A 117 10.28 17.79 -16.12
CA ASN A 117 10.07 19.23 -16.01
C ASN A 117 9.80 19.68 -14.57
N ASP A 118 9.14 18.84 -13.77
CA ASP A 118 8.89 19.08 -12.36
C ASP A 118 10.17 18.76 -11.55
N LYS A 119 10.69 19.77 -10.86
CA LYS A 119 11.93 19.69 -10.06
C LYS A 119 11.70 19.92 -8.56
N ILE A 120 10.44 20.08 -8.15
CA ILE A 120 10.10 20.58 -6.81
C ILE A 120 9.22 19.58 -6.08
N ASN A 121 8.20 19.04 -6.76
CA ASN A 121 7.21 18.23 -6.10
C ASN A 121 7.76 16.81 -5.80
N ASN A 122 7.48 16.32 -4.60
CA ASN A 122 7.75 14.92 -4.26
C ASN A 122 6.60 14.00 -4.71
N TRP A 123 5.37 14.52 -4.71
CA TRP A 123 4.20 13.86 -5.29
C TRP A 123 3.11 14.89 -5.65
N VAL A 124 2.27 14.51 -6.61
CA VAL A 124 1.14 15.32 -7.10
C VAL A 124 -0.10 14.43 -7.21
N TYR A 125 -1.25 14.97 -6.78
CA TYR A 125 -2.55 14.33 -6.96
C TYR A 125 -3.26 14.88 -8.18
N PHE A 126 -3.90 13.99 -8.94
CA PHE A 126 -4.68 14.30 -10.13
C PHE A 126 -6.16 13.95 -9.86
N PRO A 127 -7.00 14.93 -9.49
CA PRO A 127 -8.41 14.68 -9.21
C PRO A 127 -9.25 14.49 -10.48
N GLU A 128 -8.73 14.91 -11.63
CA GLU A 128 -9.45 14.89 -12.90
C GLU A 128 -9.59 13.46 -13.43
N LYS A 129 -10.83 13.12 -13.81
CA LYS A 129 -11.17 11.80 -14.39
C LYS A 129 -10.58 11.56 -15.80
N LYS A 130 -10.04 12.60 -16.43
CA LYS A 130 -9.41 12.51 -17.75
C LYS A 130 -8.07 11.76 -17.75
N TYR A 131 -7.49 11.51 -16.57
CA TYR A 131 -6.26 10.74 -16.39
C TYR A 131 -6.57 9.38 -15.75
N SER A 132 -5.84 8.35 -16.17
CA SER A 132 -5.96 6.99 -15.63
C SER A 132 -5.43 6.87 -14.22
N PHE A 133 -4.53 7.72 -13.81
CA PHE A 133 -3.89 7.74 -12.49
C PHE A 133 -4.48 8.86 -11.61
N TYR A 134 -4.34 8.68 -10.30
CA TYR A 134 -4.76 9.68 -9.31
C TYR A 134 -3.60 10.30 -8.54
N ARG A 135 -2.41 9.68 -8.57
CA ARG A 135 -1.21 10.19 -7.90
C ARG A 135 0.03 9.81 -8.68
N ILE A 136 0.98 10.73 -8.73
CA ILE A 136 2.34 10.52 -9.22
C ILE A 136 3.29 10.97 -8.11
N GLY A 137 4.37 10.22 -7.89
CA GLY A 137 5.47 10.64 -7.06
C GLY A 137 6.79 10.63 -7.81
N TYR A 138 7.69 11.52 -7.42
CA TYR A 138 8.95 11.80 -8.08
C TYR A 138 10.11 11.34 -7.20
N TYR A 139 10.64 10.16 -7.43
CA TYR A 139 11.81 9.67 -6.71
C TYR A 139 13.06 10.48 -7.03
N ASP A 140 13.18 10.95 -8.28
CA ASP A 140 14.30 11.76 -8.71
C ASP A 140 14.37 13.13 -8.01
N ASN A 141 13.25 13.70 -7.57
CA ASN A 141 13.25 14.90 -6.74
C ASN A 141 13.66 14.60 -5.29
N ILE A 142 13.21 13.45 -4.74
CA ILE A 142 13.58 13.01 -3.39
C ILE A 142 15.10 12.74 -3.30
N PHE A 143 15.67 12.10 -4.33
CA PHE A 143 17.08 11.71 -4.35
C PHE A 143 17.99 12.70 -5.07
N ASN A 144 17.44 13.78 -5.64
CA ASN A 144 18.16 14.73 -6.50
C ASN A 144 18.88 14.03 -7.67
N ASP A 145 18.20 13.12 -8.35
CA ASP A 145 18.73 12.38 -9.49
C ASP A 145 18.54 13.19 -10.80
N ASN A 146 19.38 12.91 -11.79
CA ASN A 146 19.37 13.56 -13.10
C ASN A 146 18.48 12.88 -14.15
N ARG A 147 17.79 11.82 -13.78
CA ARG A 147 16.84 11.09 -14.64
C ARG A 147 15.50 10.95 -13.93
N LEU A 148 14.43 11.20 -14.68
CA LEU A 148 13.06 11.08 -14.17
C LEU A 148 12.80 9.66 -13.70
N SER A 149 12.40 9.53 -12.45
CA SER A 149 11.98 8.29 -11.83
C SER A 149 10.67 8.51 -11.09
N LEU A 150 9.61 7.84 -11.53
CA LEU A 150 8.25 8.03 -11.04
C LEU A 150 7.70 6.77 -10.40
N TYR A 151 6.83 6.94 -9.40
CA TYR A 151 5.76 5.99 -9.16
C TYR A 151 4.42 6.59 -9.60
N VAL A 152 3.58 5.77 -10.22
CA VAL A 152 2.27 6.19 -10.76
C VAL A 152 1.20 5.24 -10.23
N GLU A 153 0.17 5.78 -9.60
CA GLU A 153 -0.87 4.99 -8.91
C GLU A 153 -2.23 5.08 -9.59
N LEU A 154 -2.80 3.91 -9.89
CA LEU A 154 -4.15 3.76 -10.46
C LEU A 154 -5.03 2.98 -9.47
N GLY A 155 -6.21 3.49 -9.15
CA GLY A 155 -7.15 2.86 -8.23
C GLY A 155 -8.22 2.05 -8.94
N PHE A 156 -8.53 0.84 -8.39
CA PHE A 156 -9.51 -0.08 -8.94
C PHE A 156 -10.42 -0.65 -7.85
N ALA A 157 -11.63 -1.05 -8.23
CA ALA A 157 -12.48 -1.87 -7.37
C ALA A 157 -11.83 -3.25 -7.15
N ASN A 158 -12.08 -3.87 -5.99
CA ASN A 158 -11.47 -5.14 -5.59
C ASN A 158 -11.79 -6.32 -6.54
N ASN A 159 -12.93 -6.29 -7.22
CA ASN A 159 -13.36 -7.31 -8.17
C ASN A 159 -12.80 -7.09 -9.60
N ARG A 160 -12.05 -5.99 -9.85
CA ARG A 160 -11.53 -5.71 -11.19
C ARG A 160 -10.33 -6.60 -11.50
N ASN A 161 -10.34 -7.20 -12.69
CA ASN A 161 -9.16 -7.80 -13.28
C ASN A 161 -8.30 -6.69 -13.91
N ILE A 162 -7.00 -6.73 -13.68
CA ILE A 162 -6.06 -5.67 -14.08
C ILE A 162 -5.03 -6.26 -15.03
N ASP A 163 -5.04 -5.77 -16.27
CA ASP A 163 -3.99 -6.02 -17.26
C ASP A 163 -2.95 -4.88 -17.18
N SER A 164 -1.82 -5.14 -16.54
CA SER A 164 -0.79 -4.14 -16.33
C SER A 164 -0.18 -3.63 -17.64
N ASN A 165 -0.06 -4.43 -18.67
CA ASN A 165 0.52 -4.00 -19.96
C ASN A 165 -0.36 -2.97 -20.64
N LYS A 166 -1.65 -3.23 -20.71
CA LYS A 166 -2.65 -2.29 -21.25
C LYS A 166 -2.64 -0.95 -20.49
N TYR A 167 -2.54 -1.02 -19.14
CA TYR A 167 -2.49 0.20 -18.33
C TYR A 167 -1.17 0.94 -18.43
N LEU A 168 -0.05 0.27 -18.71
CA LEU A 168 1.23 0.94 -18.96
C LEU A 168 1.15 1.87 -20.18
N GLU A 169 0.61 1.40 -21.31
CA GLU A 169 0.42 2.21 -22.52
C GLU A 169 -0.45 3.43 -22.25
N LEU A 170 -1.56 3.23 -21.52
CA LEU A 170 -2.47 4.32 -21.13
C LEU A 170 -1.77 5.34 -20.23
N VAL A 171 -1.00 4.89 -19.24
CA VAL A 171 -0.24 5.75 -18.33
C VAL A 171 0.78 6.59 -19.11
N ILE A 172 1.54 6.00 -20.02
CA ILE A 172 2.51 6.76 -20.83
C ILE A 172 1.81 7.83 -21.67
N LYS A 173 0.66 7.51 -22.27
CA LYS A 173 -0.17 8.48 -22.99
C LYS A 173 -0.65 9.63 -22.08
N ASP A 174 -1.12 9.29 -20.91
CA ASP A 174 -1.66 10.27 -19.96
C ASP A 174 -0.55 11.12 -19.32
N LEU A 175 0.64 10.56 -19.08
CA LEU A 175 1.81 11.33 -18.64
C LEU A 175 2.23 12.38 -19.67
N LYS A 176 2.19 12.05 -20.99
CA LYS A 176 2.40 13.03 -22.07
C LYS A 176 1.33 14.09 -22.06
N LYS A 177 0.05 13.71 -21.96
CA LYS A 177 -1.10 14.62 -21.93
C LYS A 177 -1.06 15.56 -20.72
N ALA A 178 -0.51 15.10 -19.58
CA ALA A 178 -0.33 15.88 -18.37
C ALA A 178 0.92 16.78 -18.40
N GLY A 179 1.75 16.72 -19.45
CA GLY A 179 2.99 17.49 -19.57
C GLY A 179 4.12 17.01 -18.65
N ILE A 180 4.00 15.82 -18.06
CA ILE A 180 5.02 15.22 -17.17
C ILE A 180 6.20 14.72 -18.00
N ILE A 181 5.91 14.12 -19.14
CA ILE A 181 6.89 13.67 -20.13
C ILE A 181 6.56 14.23 -21.52
N ASP A 182 7.58 14.40 -22.33
CA ASP A 182 7.46 14.81 -23.75
C ASP A 182 8.09 13.76 -24.66
N ASN A 183 9.33 13.99 -25.11
CA ASN A 183 10.17 13.09 -25.88
C ASN A 183 11.04 12.18 -25.00
N HIS A 184 10.66 11.96 -23.75
CA HIS A 184 11.30 10.99 -22.87
C HIS A 184 11.15 9.58 -23.38
N LYS A 185 12.23 8.78 -23.26
CA LYS A 185 12.21 7.35 -23.54
C LYS A 185 12.11 6.58 -22.24
N LEU A 186 11.13 5.69 -22.11
CA LEU A 186 11.03 4.74 -21.01
C LEU A 186 12.21 3.77 -21.10
N ILE A 187 13.01 3.69 -20.04
CA ILE A 187 14.20 2.81 -19.96
C ILE A 187 13.89 1.54 -19.18
N SER A 188 13.12 1.69 -18.10
CA SER A 188 12.74 0.56 -17.26
C SER A 188 11.38 0.78 -16.62
N HIS A 189 10.68 -0.30 -16.35
CA HIS A 189 9.46 -0.24 -15.56
C HIS A 189 9.28 -1.52 -14.73
N VAL A 190 8.57 -1.37 -13.61
CA VAL A 190 8.05 -2.49 -12.81
C VAL A 190 6.62 -2.13 -12.43
N SER A 191 5.73 -3.12 -12.45
CA SER A 191 4.36 -2.97 -11.98
C SER A 191 4.09 -3.86 -10.78
N ILE A 192 3.30 -3.34 -9.82
CA ILE A 192 2.88 -4.05 -8.63
C ILE A 192 1.38 -3.81 -8.44
N ILE A 193 0.61 -4.89 -8.25
CA ILE A 193 -0.79 -4.80 -7.85
C ILE A 193 -0.86 -4.99 -6.34
N MET A 194 -1.28 -3.95 -5.63
CA MET A 194 -1.57 -4.02 -4.20
C MET A 194 -3.01 -4.45 -4.00
N ASP A 195 -3.22 -5.61 -3.37
CA ASP A 195 -4.53 -6.21 -3.11
C ASP A 195 -4.56 -6.92 -1.75
N PRO A 196 -5.18 -6.36 -0.72
CA PRO A 196 -5.82 -5.05 -0.65
C PRO A 196 -4.81 -3.88 -0.64
N ALA A 197 -5.20 -2.72 -1.17
CA ALA A 197 -4.43 -1.49 -1.05
C ALA A 197 -4.97 -0.60 0.09
N TYR A 198 -6.21 -0.12 -0.06
CA TYR A 198 -6.88 0.67 0.97
C TYR A 198 -8.14 -0.06 1.42
N VAL A 199 -8.20 -0.35 2.71
CA VAL A 199 -9.37 -0.97 3.34
C VAL A 199 -10.46 0.09 3.56
N HIS A 200 -11.73 -0.31 3.35
CA HIS A 200 -12.86 0.53 3.67
C HIS A 200 -13.34 0.20 5.08
N ILE A 201 -13.49 1.24 5.89
CA ILE A 201 -13.88 1.14 7.30
C ILE A 201 -15.31 1.64 7.42
N ASN A 202 -16.18 0.80 7.97
CA ASN A 202 -17.56 1.13 8.29
C ASN A 202 -17.92 0.61 9.70
N LYS A 203 -19.08 0.96 10.23
CA LYS A 203 -19.52 0.58 11.57
C LYS A 203 -19.60 -0.94 11.74
N GLU A 204 -20.07 -1.63 10.71
CA GLU A 204 -20.24 -3.07 10.69
C GLU A 204 -18.88 -3.77 10.75
N SER A 205 -17.90 -3.33 9.94
CA SER A 205 -16.54 -3.91 9.96
C SER A 205 -15.81 -3.63 11.27
N GLU A 206 -16.05 -2.48 11.91
CA GLU A 206 -15.47 -2.17 13.23
C GLU A 206 -16.04 -3.10 14.32
N SER A 207 -17.35 -3.32 14.33
CA SER A 207 -18.00 -4.21 15.31
C SER A 207 -17.60 -5.67 15.09
N ASP A 208 -17.64 -6.15 13.86
CA ASP A 208 -17.28 -7.55 13.52
C ASP A 208 -15.80 -7.83 13.79
N LYS A 209 -14.93 -6.88 13.52
CA LYS A 209 -13.50 -6.96 13.82
C LYS A 209 -13.24 -7.31 15.29
N ILE A 210 -13.96 -6.67 16.23
CA ILE A 210 -13.82 -6.94 17.65
C ILE A 210 -14.21 -8.40 17.95
N ARG A 211 -15.36 -8.84 17.43
CA ARG A 211 -15.84 -10.23 17.57
C ARG A 211 -14.82 -11.22 17.02
N VAL A 212 -14.32 -10.98 15.81
CA VAL A 212 -13.35 -11.86 15.14
C VAL A 212 -12.03 -11.92 15.90
N LYS A 213 -11.51 -10.79 16.39
CA LYS A 213 -10.26 -10.78 17.17
C LYS A 213 -10.42 -11.55 18.48
N ASN A 214 -11.56 -11.42 19.17
CA ASN A 214 -11.86 -12.19 20.37
C ASN A 214 -11.93 -13.69 20.06
N GLU A 215 -12.52 -14.09 18.93
CA GLU A 215 -12.57 -15.47 18.52
C GLU A 215 -11.17 -16.04 18.18
N LEU A 216 -10.34 -15.28 17.48
CA LEU A 216 -8.96 -15.65 17.20
C LEU A 216 -8.13 -15.83 18.48
N GLN A 217 -8.30 -14.92 19.46
CA GLN A 217 -7.58 -14.95 20.74
C GLN A 217 -7.85 -16.23 21.55
N LYS A 218 -9.07 -16.80 21.49
CA LYS A 218 -9.38 -18.11 22.12
C LYS A 218 -8.47 -19.23 21.63
N HIS A 219 -7.89 -19.06 20.45
CA HIS A 219 -6.98 -20.01 19.82
C HIS A 219 -5.52 -19.55 19.83
N ASN A 220 -5.19 -18.53 20.64
CA ASN A 220 -3.87 -17.90 20.71
C ASN A 220 -3.41 -17.32 19.36
N ILE A 221 -4.33 -16.80 18.53
CA ILE A 221 -4.06 -16.13 17.27
C ILE A 221 -4.30 -14.63 17.44
N PHE A 222 -3.30 -13.81 17.10
CA PHE A 222 -3.32 -12.36 17.25
C PHE A 222 -3.13 -11.70 15.89
N SER A 223 -4.11 -10.92 15.47
CA SER A 223 -4.05 -10.14 14.25
C SER A 223 -3.61 -8.71 14.56
N ILE A 224 -2.56 -8.23 13.89
CA ILE A 224 -1.91 -6.95 14.13
C ILE A 224 -1.59 -6.19 12.83
N GLY A 225 -1.26 -4.91 12.96
CA GLY A 225 -0.81 -4.07 11.85
C GLY A 225 -1.95 -3.54 11.00
N ARG A 226 -1.60 -2.74 9.98
CA ARG A 226 -2.56 -2.02 9.13
C ARG A 226 -3.64 -2.91 8.53
N TYR A 227 -3.26 -4.03 7.94
CA TYR A 227 -4.19 -4.95 7.28
C TYR A 227 -4.80 -5.97 8.24
N GLY A 228 -4.03 -6.44 9.23
CA GLY A 228 -4.53 -7.37 10.25
C GLY A 228 -5.51 -6.72 11.22
N ASP A 229 -5.36 -5.43 11.49
CA ASP A 229 -6.32 -4.65 12.28
C ASP A 229 -7.44 -4.03 11.44
N TRP A 230 -7.43 -4.23 10.13
CA TRP A 230 -8.37 -3.65 9.19
C TRP A 230 -8.59 -2.15 9.45
N LYS A 231 -7.50 -1.39 9.50
CA LYS A 231 -7.50 0.04 9.79
C LYS A 231 -6.62 0.82 8.83
N TYR A 232 -6.88 2.12 8.71
CA TYR A 232 -6.02 3.02 8.01
C TYR A 232 -5.03 3.66 8.99
N CYS A 233 -3.75 3.39 8.78
CA CYS A 233 -2.67 4.04 9.52
C CYS A 233 -1.43 4.14 8.62
N SER A 234 -0.58 5.14 8.87
CA SER A 234 0.78 5.19 8.32
C SER A 234 1.74 4.37 9.19
N ILE A 235 2.92 4.16 8.67
CA ILE A 235 4.03 3.54 9.39
C ILE A 235 4.66 4.58 10.30
#